data_fae530834a0e7af5081fe17a68506e29
#
_entry.id   fae530834a0e7af5081fe17a68506e29
#
_cell.length_a   1.000
_cell.length_b   1.000
_cell.length_c   1.000
_cell.angle_alpha   90.00
_cell.angle_beta   90.00
_cell.angle_gamma   90.00
#
_symmetry.space_group_name_H-M   'P 1'
#
loop_
_entity.id
_entity.type
_entity.pdbx_description
1 polymer ?
#
loop_
_entity_poly.entity_id
_entity_poly.type
_entity_poly.pdbx_seq_one_letter_code
_entity_poly.pdbx_strand_id
1 'polypeptide(L)'
;MKSIFIFFCLMIMDSLYAQHERASVTEMVQNMKTYPFSDPDPVANPSDIFYPYFRFDGFSEKSIDKEWKVVLLENDYICLTLFPEIGGKIWGAFDKVSKKEFIYNNHVVHIKSPLSSSKRK
;
A
#
# COMPACT_ATOMS: atom_id res chain seq x y z
N MET A 1 53.15 -12.40 15.90
CA MET A 1 52.57 -12.42 14.54
C MET A 1 51.30 -13.26 14.42
N LYS A 2 51.22 -14.44 15.00
CA LYS A 2 49.98 -15.30 14.93
C LYS A 2 48.75 -14.64 15.59
N SER A 3 48.91 -13.93 16.73
CA SER A 3 47.79 -13.26 17.40
C SER A 3 47.17 -12.10 16.61
N ILE A 4 47.99 -11.36 15.86
CA ILE A 4 47.55 -10.23 15.05
C ILE A 4 46.72 -10.72 13.87
N PHE A 5 47.10 -11.86 13.30
CA PHE A 5 46.39 -12.47 12.18
C PHE A 5 44.99 -12.99 12.58
N ILE A 6 44.87 -13.56 13.79
CA ILE A 6 43.59 -14.01 14.34
C ILE A 6 42.66 -12.83 14.59
N PHE A 7 43.19 -11.71 15.13
CA PHE A 7 42.40 -10.51 15.36
C PHE A 7 41.91 -9.85 14.06
N PHE A 8 42.74 -9.91 13.01
CA PHE A 8 42.36 -9.39 11.70
C PHE A 8 41.30 -10.27 11.00
N CYS A 9 41.38 -11.58 11.14
CA CYS A 9 40.35 -12.50 10.66
C CYS A 9 38.99 -12.33 11.39
N LEU A 10 39.00 -12.09 12.71
CA LEU A 10 37.79 -11.81 13.49
C LEU A 10 37.10 -10.53 13.01
N MET A 11 37.86 -9.45 12.76
CA MET A 11 37.32 -8.17 12.26
C MET A 11 36.71 -8.28 10.87
N ILE A 12 37.22 -9.16 10.00
CA ILE A 12 36.68 -9.40 8.66
C ILE A 12 35.37 -10.22 8.74
N MET A 13 35.26 -11.13 9.70
CA MET A 13 34.05 -11.92 9.90
C MET A 13 32.87 -11.04 10.34
N ASP A 14 33.09 -10.07 11.22
CA ASP A 14 32.02 -9.16 11.65
C ASP A 14 31.50 -8.27 10.51
N SER A 15 32.35 -7.94 9.53
CA SER A 15 31.94 -7.16 8.34
C SER A 15 31.06 -7.96 7.39
N LEU A 16 31.15 -9.28 7.37
CA LEU A 16 30.34 -10.15 6.52
C LEU A 16 28.92 -10.34 7.06
N TYR A 17 28.72 -10.22 8.37
CA TYR A 17 27.38 -10.27 8.98
C TYR A 17 26.61 -8.96 8.91
N ALA A 18 27.28 -7.86 8.57
CA ALA A 18 26.67 -6.52 8.46
C ALA A 18 26.01 -6.24 7.10
N GLN A 19 25.99 -7.17 6.18
CA GLN A 19 25.18 -7.07 4.97
C GLN A 19 23.71 -7.35 5.31
N HIS A 20 23.14 -6.47 6.10
CA HIS A 20 21.70 -6.48 6.32
C HIS A 20 21.03 -6.13 5.00
N GLU A 21 20.28 -7.07 4.48
CA GLU A 21 19.58 -6.94 3.21
C GLU A 21 18.70 -5.71 3.24
N ARG A 22 18.95 -4.83 2.29
CA ARG A 22 18.26 -3.57 2.20
C ARG A 22 16.85 -3.83 1.68
N ALA A 23 15.86 -3.25 2.33
CA ALA A 23 14.53 -3.21 1.78
C ALA A 23 14.54 -2.49 0.43
N SER A 24 13.92 -3.06 -0.56
CA SER A 24 13.71 -2.45 -1.87
C SER A 24 12.34 -1.76 -1.93
N VAL A 25 12.29 -0.67 -2.67
CA VAL A 25 11.07 0.07 -2.97
C VAL A 25 10.89 0.08 -4.47
N THR A 26 9.78 -0.45 -4.95
CA THR A 26 9.47 -0.51 -6.39
C THR A 26 8.09 0.09 -6.63
N GLU A 27 8.02 1.05 -7.56
CA GLU A 27 6.76 1.58 -8.05
C GLU A 27 6.32 0.80 -9.28
N MET A 28 5.05 0.44 -9.32
CA MET A 28 4.44 -0.23 -10.46
C MET A 28 3.00 0.24 -10.67
N VAL A 29 2.46 -0.07 -11.85
CA VAL A 29 1.05 0.15 -12.17
C VAL A 29 0.35 -1.20 -12.19
N GLN A 30 -0.74 -1.31 -11.45
CA GLN A 30 -1.56 -2.51 -11.39
C GLN A 30 -2.98 -2.20 -11.85
N ASN A 31 -3.50 -3.00 -12.77
CA ASN A 31 -4.88 -2.89 -13.21
C ASN A 31 -5.80 -3.67 -12.27
N MET A 32 -6.80 -2.99 -11.70
CA MET A 32 -7.74 -3.60 -10.75
C MET A 32 -9.17 -3.20 -11.04
N LYS A 33 -10.08 -4.15 -10.83
CA LYS A 33 -11.51 -3.87 -10.87
C LYS A 33 -11.89 -2.88 -9.79
N THR A 34 -12.41 -1.76 -10.20
CA THR A 34 -12.77 -0.65 -9.32
C THR A 34 -14.26 -0.36 -9.46
N TYR A 35 -14.93 -0.27 -8.33
CA TYR A 35 -16.32 0.17 -8.28
C TYR A 35 -16.34 1.65 -7.92
N PRO A 36 -16.56 2.54 -8.89
CA PRO A 36 -16.58 3.97 -8.62
C PRO A 36 -17.77 4.33 -7.73
N PHE A 37 -17.57 5.35 -6.93
CA PHE A 37 -18.66 5.94 -6.19
C PHE A 37 -19.49 6.79 -7.16
N SER A 38 -20.74 6.41 -7.35
CA SER A 38 -21.63 6.99 -8.37
C SER A 38 -22.60 8.03 -7.80
N ASP A 39 -22.68 8.16 -6.51
CA ASP A 39 -23.52 9.19 -5.86
C ASP A 39 -22.80 10.55 -5.87
N PRO A 40 -23.18 11.47 -6.78
CA PRO A 40 -22.52 12.76 -6.90
C PRO A 40 -22.89 13.71 -5.77
N ASP A 41 -24.01 13.47 -5.10
CA ASP A 41 -24.57 14.36 -4.09
C ASP A 41 -24.54 13.68 -2.72
N PRO A 42 -23.47 13.93 -1.92
CA PRO A 42 -23.56 13.64 -0.50
C PRO A 42 -24.73 14.45 0.06
N VAL A 43 -25.46 13.87 0.99
CA VAL A 43 -26.56 14.54 1.67
C VAL A 43 -26.14 15.97 1.99
N ALA A 44 -26.82 16.94 1.39
CA ALA A 44 -26.49 18.35 1.55
C ALA A 44 -26.54 18.71 3.02
N ASN A 45 -25.42 19.14 3.56
CA ASN A 45 -25.35 19.61 4.92
C ASN A 45 -25.60 21.14 4.92
N PRO A 46 -26.65 21.63 5.54
CA PRO A 46 -26.95 23.06 5.59
C PRO A 46 -25.92 23.87 6.40
N SER A 47 -25.08 23.20 7.17
CA SER A 47 -23.97 23.83 7.88
C SER A 47 -22.66 23.19 7.49
N ASP A 48 -21.72 23.94 6.95
CA ASP A 48 -20.37 23.47 6.54
C ASP A 48 -19.55 22.87 7.71
N ILE A 49 -20.14 22.62 8.85
CA ILE A 49 -19.48 22.19 10.09
C ILE A 49 -19.39 20.66 10.19
N PHE A 50 -20.25 19.93 9.48
CA PHE A 50 -20.30 18.49 9.58
C PHE A 50 -19.74 17.82 8.32
N TYR A 51 -19.05 16.71 8.54
CA TYR A 51 -18.53 15.88 7.46
C TYR A 51 -19.69 15.41 6.56
N PRO A 52 -19.58 15.49 5.23
CA PRO A 52 -20.63 15.00 4.34
C PRO A 52 -20.82 13.50 4.51
N TYR A 53 -22.05 13.09 4.81
CA TYR A 53 -22.39 11.68 4.89
C TYR A 53 -22.62 11.13 3.49
N PHE A 54 -21.76 10.22 3.08
CA PHE A 54 -21.98 9.47 1.84
C PHE A 54 -22.89 8.28 2.11
N ARG A 55 -23.76 8.00 1.16
CA ARG A 55 -24.58 6.79 1.21
C ARG A 55 -23.69 5.55 1.15
N PHE A 56 -23.99 4.53 1.94
CA PHE A 56 -23.20 3.29 1.95
C PHE A 56 -23.37 2.50 0.63
N ASP A 57 -24.50 2.65 -0.04
CA ASP A 57 -24.90 2.01 -1.31
C ASP A 57 -24.60 2.89 -2.54
N GLY A 58 -23.85 3.97 -2.40
CA GLY A 58 -23.55 4.90 -3.49
C GLY A 58 -22.50 4.42 -4.49
N PHE A 59 -22.05 3.16 -4.41
CA PHE A 59 -21.15 2.59 -5.39
C PHE A 59 -21.90 2.11 -6.64
N SER A 60 -21.25 2.24 -7.80
CA SER A 60 -21.77 1.66 -9.03
C SER A 60 -21.82 0.14 -8.93
N GLU A 61 -22.89 -0.46 -9.44
CA GLU A 61 -22.98 -1.92 -9.59
C GLU A 61 -22.04 -2.46 -10.68
N LYS A 62 -21.58 -1.57 -11.57
CA LYS A 62 -20.66 -1.92 -12.66
C LYS A 62 -19.24 -1.55 -12.28
N SER A 63 -18.35 -2.54 -12.29
CA SER A 63 -16.92 -2.31 -12.15
C SER A 63 -16.31 -1.75 -13.44
N ILE A 64 -15.27 -0.95 -13.28
CA ILE A 64 -14.39 -0.53 -14.36
C ILE A 64 -12.99 -1.05 -14.06
N ASP A 65 -12.23 -1.37 -15.09
CA ASP A 65 -10.81 -1.66 -14.95
C ASP A 65 -10.07 -0.33 -14.86
N LYS A 66 -9.40 -0.10 -13.74
CA LYS A 66 -8.63 1.12 -13.48
C LYS A 66 -7.20 0.78 -13.14
N GLU A 67 -6.29 1.53 -13.72
CA GLU A 67 -4.88 1.50 -13.37
C GLU A 67 -4.63 2.26 -12.08
N TRP A 68 -3.94 1.60 -11.15
CA TRP A 68 -3.56 2.15 -9.86
C TRP A 68 -2.05 2.15 -9.71
N LYS A 69 -1.51 3.23 -9.18
CA LYS A 69 -0.12 3.25 -8.73
C LYS A 69 0.01 2.45 -7.45
N VAL A 70 0.93 1.52 -7.45
CA VAL A 70 1.21 0.61 -6.34
C VAL A 70 2.68 0.72 -6.00
N VAL A 71 2.97 0.74 -4.72
CA VAL A 71 4.35 0.69 -4.21
C VAL A 71 4.54 -0.64 -3.49
N LEU A 72 5.54 -1.38 -3.94
CA LEU A 72 6.00 -2.59 -3.27
C LEU A 72 7.18 -2.23 -2.36
N LEU A 73 7.05 -2.57 -1.09
CA LEU A 73 8.16 -2.58 -0.13
C LEU A 73 8.52 -4.03 0.14
N GLU A 74 9.74 -4.37 -0.14
CA GLU A 74 10.15 -5.76 -0.15
C GLU A 74 11.52 -5.94 0.51
N ASN A 75 11.65 -6.96 1.34
CA ASN A 75 12.90 -7.49 1.82
C ASN A 75 12.88 -9.03 1.68
N ASP A 76 13.82 -9.75 2.24
CA ASP A 76 13.89 -11.21 2.13
C ASP A 76 12.77 -11.94 2.84
N TYR A 77 12.13 -11.30 3.80
CA TYR A 77 11.12 -11.93 4.66
C TYR A 77 9.71 -11.58 4.25
N ILE A 78 9.47 -10.32 3.88
CA ILE A 78 8.13 -9.80 3.62
C ILE A 78 8.08 -8.95 2.35
N CYS A 79 6.89 -8.96 1.72
CA CYS A 79 6.53 -8.05 0.64
C CYS A 79 5.23 -7.34 1.02
N LEU A 80 5.26 -6.01 1.09
CA LEU A 80 4.10 -5.17 1.36
C LEU A 80 3.66 -4.46 0.10
N THR A 81 2.37 -4.47 -0.15
CA THR A 81 1.74 -3.72 -1.25
C THR A 81 1.02 -2.51 -0.67
N LEU A 82 1.44 -1.32 -1.10
CA LEU A 82 0.84 -0.06 -0.66
C LEU A 82 0.14 0.64 -1.82
N PHE A 83 -0.96 1.31 -1.52
CA PHE A 83 -1.70 2.13 -2.45
C PHE A 83 -1.60 3.61 -2.06
N PRO A 84 -0.70 4.38 -2.67
CA PRO A 84 -0.53 5.81 -2.37
C PRO A 84 -1.79 6.63 -2.63
N GLU A 85 -2.49 6.35 -3.73
CA GLU A 85 -3.68 7.10 -4.15
C GLU A 85 -4.87 6.96 -3.18
N ILE A 86 -4.84 5.98 -2.29
CA ILE A 86 -5.87 5.77 -1.25
C ILE A 86 -5.33 5.98 0.16
N GLY A 87 -4.50 7.00 0.29
CA GLY A 87 -3.95 7.41 1.57
C GLY A 87 -2.79 6.53 2.07
N GLY A 88 -2.05 5.89 1.17
CA GLY A 88 -0.91 5.05 1.54
C GLY A 88 -1.29 3.78 2.30
N LYS A 89 -2.50 3.28 2.08
CA LYS A 89 -3.00 2.09 2.75
C LYS A 89 -2.18 0.87 2.37
N ILE A 90 -1.83 0.04 3.36
CA ILE A 90 -1.31 -1.30 3.12
C ILE A 90 -2.46 -2.15 2.59
N TRP A 91 -2.32 -2.62 1.36
CA TRP A 91 -3.34 -3.39 0.66
C TRP A 91 -3.15 -4.88 0.80
N GLY A 92 -1.90 -5.32 0.76
CA GLY A 92 -1.52 -6.70 0.94
C GLY A 92 -0.20 -6.82 1.67
N ALA A 93 0.00 -7.94 2.34
CA ALA A 93 1.24 -8.26 3.01
C ALA A 93 1.49 -9.78 2.90
N PHE A 94 2.59 -10.12 2.27
CA PHE A 94 2.99 -11.49 2.00
C PHE A 94 4.24 -11.86 2.78
N ASP A 95 4.19 -12.97 3.49
CA ASP A 95 5.34 -13.57 4.16
C ASP A 95 6.03 -14.56 3.20
N LYS A 96 7.25 -14.26 2.82
CA LYS A 96 8.04 -15.07 1.89
C LYS A 96 8.53 -16.38 2.49
N VAL A 97 8.69 -16.43 3.80
CA VAL A 97 9.17 -17.62 4.51
C VAL A 97 8.07 -18.67 4.58
N SER A 98 6.90 -18.28 5.07
CA SER A 98 5.75 -19.19 5.17
C SER A 98 4.97 -19.31 3.86
N LYS A 99 5.25 -18.45 2.88
CA LYS A 99 4.56 -18.33 1.58
C LYS A 99 3.05 -18.10 1.73
N LYS A 100 2.68 -17.25 2.69
CA LYS A 100 1.29 -16.92 3.01
C LYS A 100 1.06 -15.42 3.07
N GLU A 101 -0.13 -15.01 2.66
CA GLU A 101 -0.63 -13.68 2.97
C GLU A 101 -1.08 -13.64 4.43
N PHE A 102 -0.67 -12.61 5.18
CA PHE A 102 -1.05 -12.41 6.58
C PHE A 102 -1.97 -11.20 6.78
N ILE A 103 -2.24 -10.46 5.70
CA ILE A 103 -3.30 -9.45 5.62
C ILE A 103 -4.24 -9.85 4.49
N TYR A 104 -5.54 -9.75 4.74
CA TYR A 104 -6.54 -10.00 3.70
C TYR A 104 -6.34 -9.05 2.52
N ASN A 105 -6.06 -9.61 1.36
CA ASN A 105 -5.89 -8.88 0.11
C ASN A 105 -7.22 -8.83 -0.64
N ASN A 106 -7.75 -7.63 -0.83
CA ASN A 106 -8.98 -7.45 -1.58
C ASN A 106 -8.65 -7.28 -3.07
N HIS A 107 -9.26 -8.11 -3.92
CA HIS A 107 -9.01 -8.08 -5.37
C HIS A 107 -9.82 -6.98 -6.10
N VAL A 108 -10.66 -6.26 -5.39
CA VAL A 108 -11.48 -5.18 -5.93
C VAL A 108 -11.34 -3.92 -5.08
N VAL A 109 -11.43 -2.78 -5.73
CA VAL A 109 -11.27 -1.49 -5.08
C VAL A 109 -12.63 -0.81 -4.94
N HIS A 110 -13.05 -0.59 -3.68
CA HIS A 110 -14.20 0.22 -3.32
C HIS A 110 -13.72 1.44 -2.54
N ILE A 111 -13.67 2.61 -3.16
CA ILE A 111 -13.18 3.80 -2.51
C ILE A 111 -14.18 4.93 -2.62
N LYS A 112 -14.54 5.45 -1.47
CA LYS A 112 -15.15 6.77 -1.34
C LYS A 112 -13.99 7.77 -1.29
N SER A 113 -13.72 8.49 -2.38
CA SER A 113 -12.77 9.58 -2.32
C SER A 113 -13.41 10.75 -1.59
N PRO A 114 -12.95 11.11 -0.39
CA PRO A 114 -13.45 12.30 0.29
C PRO A 114 -13.05 13.58 -0.44
N LEU A 115 -12.17 13.45 -1.45
CA LEU A 115 -11.58 14.56 -2.18
C LEU A 115 -12.02 14.63 -3.65
N SER A 116 -13.10 13.95 -4.04
CA SER A 116 -13.81 14.35 -5.24
C SER A 116 -14.42 15.74 -4.95
N SER A 117 -13.54 16.72 -4.90
CA SER A 117 -13.91 18.09 -4.74
C SER A 117 -14.90 18.43 -5.84
N SER A 118 -16.13 18.63 -5.49
CA SER A 118 -17.01 19.52 -6.19
C SER A 118 -16.17 20.77 -6.52
N LYS A 119 -15.72 20.90 -7.78
CA LYS A 119 -15.25 22.17 -8.27
C LYS A 119 -16.45 23.11 -8.09
N ARG A 120 -16.43 23.86 -7.03
CA ARG A 120 -17.31 25.02 -6.88
C ARG A 120 -17.01 25.95 -8.06
N LYS A 121 -17.93 26.01 -9.01
CA LYS A 121 -17.98 27.08 -10.00
C LYS A 121 -18.42 28.36 -9.31
#